data_fc00ffcda9644120540e51c33f94e48d
#
_entry.id   fc00ffcda9644120540e51c33f94e48d
#
_cell.length_a   1.000
_cell.length_b   1.000
_cell.length_c   1.000
_cell.angle_alpha   90.00
_cell.angle_beta   90.00
_cell.angle_gamma   90.00
#
_symmetry.space_group_name_H-M   'P 1'
#
loop_
_entity.id
_entity.type
_entity.pdbx_description
1 polymer ?
#
loop_
_entity_poly.entity_id
_entity_poly.type
_entity_poly.pdbx_seq_one_letter_code
_entity_poly.pdbx_strand_id
1 'polypeptide(L)'
;MIHNSQTMSYGDARDLKDTAALLEKVDGILIATYAEATGQDTQQIADWMDAETWFSAEEALLYKFADRIARNDDVALENAIQWNLTAWSKAPSKSPANQDGNRNDQVSTLDHLRRRLRLAEKQTA
;
A
#
# COMPACT_ATOMS: atom_id res chain seq x y z
N MET A 1 2.80 2.85 3.13
CA MET A 1 4.20 3.26 3.38
C MET A 1 4.41 4.65 2.79
N ILE A 2 5.16 5.52 3.49
CA ILE A 2 5.61 6.81 2.96
C ILE A 2 7.14 6.89 3.02
N HIS A 3 7.73 7.58 2.05
CA HIS A 3 9.18 7.74 1.91
C HIS A 3 9.50 8.99 1.08
N ASN A 4 10.76 9.40 1.10
CA ASN A 4 11.25 10.48 0.24
C ASN A 4 11.24 10.07 -1.23
N SER A 5 11.14 11.07 -2.12
CA SER A 5 11.20 10.86 -3.55
C SER A 5 12.56 10.26 -3.96
N GLN A 6 12.54 9.37 -4.94
CA GLN A 6 13.73 8.68 -5.41
C GLN A 6 13.82 8.72 -6.93
N THR A 7 15.03 8.83 -7.44
CA THR A 7 15.31 8.71 -8.87
C THR A 7 16.67 8.08 -9.11
N MET A 8 16.87 7.60 -10.34
CA MET A 8 18.16 7.21 -10.83
C MET A 8 18.69 8.35 -11.70
N SER A 9 19.87 8.91 -11.38
CA SER A 9 20.45 10.01 -12.12
C SER A 9 21.88 9.67 -12.56
N TYR A 10 22.25 10.12 -13.74
CA TYR A 10 23.57 10.01 -14.31
C TYR A 10 24.00 11.36 -14.88
N GLY A 11 25.24 11.76 -14.66
CA GLY A 11 25.76 13.03 -15.11
C GLY A 11 26.99 13.46 -14.35
N ASP A 12 27.41 14.71 -14.55
CA ASP A 12 28.49 15.30 -13.77
C ASP A 12 28.04 15.80 -12.38
N ALA A 13 28.95 16.37 -11.62
CA ALA A 13 28.66 16.84 -10.25
C ALA A 13 27.59 17.95 -10.22
N ARG A 14 27.40 18.71 -11.30
CA ARG A 14 26.39 19.74 -11.41
C ARG A 14 25.03 19.10 -11.65
N ASP A 15 24.94 18.19 -12.61
CA ASP A 15 23.70 17.46 -12.93
C ASP A 15 23.16 16.73 -11.72
N LEU A 16 24.03 16.10 -10.92
CA LEU A 16 23.64 15.39 -9.69
C LEU A 16 23.12 16.35 -8.61
N LYS A 17 23.72 17.54 -8.46
CA LYS A 17 23.22 18.57 -7.53
C LYS A 17 21.87 19.11 -7.96
N ASP A 18 21.70 19.37 -9.25
CA ASP A 18 20.43 19.88 -9.79
C ASP A 18 19.31 18.81 -9.59
N THR A 19 19.63 17.54 -9.77
CA THR A 19 18.72 16.42 -9.48
C THR A 19 18.37 16.35 -8.00
N ALA A 20 19.35 16.48 -7.10
CA ALA A 20 19.11 16.47 -5.67
C ALA A 20 18.19 17.64 -5.24
N ALA A 21 18.44 18.84 -5.74
CA ALA A 21 17.59 19.99 -5.46
C ALA A 21 16.14 19.80 -5.97
N LEU A 22 15.97 19.12 -7.10
CA LEU A 22 14.65 18.77 -7.59
C LEU A 22 13.92 17.80 -6.66
N LEU A 23 14.61 16.76 -6.16
CA LEU A 23 14.04 15.80 -5.21
C LEU A 23 13.63 16.48 -3.91
N GLU A 24 14.49 17.34 -3.34
CA GLU A 24 14.17 18.11 -2.14
C GLU A 24 12.91 18.97 -2.32
N LYS A 25 12.75 19.57 -3.50
CA LYS A 25 11.54 20.33 -3.84
C LYS A 25 10.29 19.44 -3.91
N VAL A 26 10.41 18.25 -4.51
CA VAL A 26 9.31 17.27 -4.59
C VAL A 26 8.94 16.79 -3.19
N ASP A 27 9.92 16.47 -2.35
CA ASP A 27 9.69 16.05 -0.96
C ASP A 27 8.96 17.13 -0.16
N GLY A 28 9.34 18.39 -0.31
CA GLY A 28 8.62 19.52 0.31
C GLY A 28 7.16 19.60 -0.11
N ILE A 29 6.85 19.34 -1.39
CA ILE A 29 5.46 19.31 -1.88
C ILE A 29 4.71 18.12 -1.28
N LEU A 30 5.32 16.94 -1.22
CA LEU A 30 4.71 15.75 -0.62
C LEU A 30 4.43 15.95 0.86
N ILE A 31 5.39 16.50 1.62
CA ILE A 31 5.21 16.83 3.05
C ILE A 31 4.02 17.75 3.24
N ALA A 32 3.93 18.85 2.47
CA ALA A 32 2.81 19.78 2.56
C ALA A 32 1.47 19.11 2.23
N THR A 33 1.44 18.29 1.17
CA THR A 33 0.24 17.56 0.75
C THR A 33 -0.24 16.57 1.82
N TYR A 34 0.67 15.80 2.41
CA TYR A 34 0.33 14.87 3.48
C TYR A 34 -0.12 15.60 4.74
N ALA A 35 0.56 16.68 5.13
CA ALA A 35 0.17 17.49 6.29
C ALA A 35 -1.24 18.08 6.12
N GLU A 36 -1.57 18.61 4.94
CA GLU A 36 -2.89 19.13 4.63
C GLU A 36 -3.97 18.01 4.69
N ALA A 37 -3.70 16.88 4.08
CA ALA A 37 -4.67 15.78 4.01
C ALA A 37 -4.91 15.10 5.36
N THR A 38 -3.86 14.95 6.18
CA THR A 38 -3.91 14.20 7.44
C THR A 38 -4.12 15.08 8.68
N GLY A 39 -3.77 16.35 8.58
CA GLY A 39 -3.71 17.27 9.72
C GLY A 39 -2.54 16.99 10.68
N GLN A 40 -1.56 16.19 10.26
CA GLN A 40 -0.34 15.93 11.01
C GLN A 40 0.66 17.10 10.84
N ASP A 41 1.58 17.22 11.80
CA ASP A 41 2.64 18.22 11.74
C ASP A 41 3.62 17.93 10.60
N THR A 42 4.09 18.98 9.91
CA THR A 42 5.00 18.86 8.75
C THR A 42 6.33 18.21 9.11
N GLN A 43 6.86 18.49 10.30
CA GLN A 43 8.10 17.86 10.77
C GLN A 43 7.89 16.37 11.03
N GLN A 44 6.74 15.99 11.60
CA GLN A 44 6.41 14.59 11.82
C GLN A 44 6.26 13.81 10.50
N ILE A 45 5.66 14.45 9.48
CA ILE A 45 5.59 13.85 8.13
C ILE A 45 7.00 13.67 7.54
N ALA A 46 7.85 14.70 7.63
CA ALA A 46 9.23 14.63 7.15
C ALA A 46 10.00 13.48 7.82
N ASP A 47 9.91 13.37 9.14
CA ASP A 47 10.57 12.31 9.93
C ASP A 47 10.09 10.91 9.50
N TRP A 48 8.81 10.75 9.23
CA TRP A 48 8.25 9.49 8.74
C TRP A 48 8.69 9.15 7.31
N MET A 49 8.83 10.16 6.44
CA MET A 49 9.35 9.97 5.08
C MET A 49 10.83 9.60 5.08
N ASP A 50 11.65 10.29 5.88
CA ASP A 50 13.07 9.98 6.08
C ASP A 50 13.29 8.57 6.64
N ALA A 51 12.40 8.16 7.54
CA ALA A 51 12.44 6.85 8.17
C ALA A 51 11.93 5.70 7.28
N GLU A 52 11.35 5.98 6.09
CA GLU A 52 10.65 4.98 5.26
C GLU A 52 9.62 4.24 6.13
N THR A 53 8.59 4.98 6.57
CA THR A 53 7.65 4.46 7.56
C THR A 53 6.57 3.59 6.92
N TRP A 54 6.42 2.38 7.44
CA TRP A 54 5.38 1.42 7.09
C TRP A 54 4.31 1.44 8.17
N PHE A 55 3.11 1.86 7.80
CA PHE A 55 1.95 1.89 8.70
C PHE A 55 1.14 0.61 8.57
N SER A 56 0.66 0.09 9.70
CA SER A 56 -0.45 -0.86 9.70
C SER A 56 -1.75 -0.19 9.22
N ALA A 57 -2.79 -0.96 8.96
CA ALA A 57 -4.09 -0.41 8.56
C ALA A 57 -4.69 0.49 9.66
N GLU A 58 -4.51 0.08 10.93
CA GLU A 58 -4.97 0.81 12.10
C GLU A 58 -4.20 2.13 12.29
N GLU A 59 -2.87 2.11 12.10
CA GLU A 59 -2.03 3.32 12.16
C GLU A 59 -2.37 4.27 11.01
N ALA A 60 -2.56 3.76 9.79
CA ALA A 60 -2.98 4.56 8.65
C ALA A 60 -4.33 5.26 8.90
N LEU A 61 -5.27 4.56 9.54
CA LEU A 61 -6.55 5.14 9.95
C LEU A 61 -6.36 6.16 11.08
N LEU A 62 -5.55 5.84 12.10
CA LEU A 62 -5.28 6.72 13.24
C LEU A 62 -4.66 8.04 12.81
N TYR A 63 -3.68 7.99 11.91
CA TYR A 63 -2.99 9.17 11.38
C TYR A 63 -3.68 9.79 10.17
N LYS A 64 -4.87 9.32 9.81
CA LYS A 64 -5.70 9.83 8.71
C LYS A 64 -5.08 9.71 7.31
N PHE A 65 -4.19 8.75 7.10
CA PHE A 65 -3.75 8.35 5.76
C PHE A 65 -4.78 7.47 5.05
N ALA A 66 -5.78 6.99 5.77
CA ALA A 66 -6.91 6.23 5.24
C ALA A 66 -8.20 6.67 5.94
N ASP A 67 -9.32 6.62 5.23
CA ASP A 67 -10.65 6.97 5.77
C ASP A 67 -11.33 5.79 6.45
N ARG A 68 -11.01 4.57 6.03
CA ARG A 68 -11.60 3.34 6.58
C ARG A 68 -10.70 2.13 6.33
N ILE A 69 -10.86 1.12 7.15
CA ILE A 69 -10.28 -0.21 6.91
C ILE A 69 -11.34 -1.06 6.20
N ALA A 70 -11.03 -1.53 4.98
CA ALA A 70 -11.91 -2.46 4.28
C ALA A 70 -11.92 -3.82 4.98
N ARG A 71 -13.10 -4.44 5.12
CA ARG A 71 -13.22 -5.82 5.61
C ARG A 71 -13.10 -6.77 4.42
N ASN A 72 -12.55 -7.96 4.66
CA ASN A 72 -12.38 -8.98 3.62
C ASN A 72 -13.71 -9.37 2.93
N ASP A 73 -14.84 -9.17 3.60
CA ASP A 73 -16.17 -9.44 3.06
C ASP A 73 -16.67 -8.38 2.06
N ASP A 74 -16.07 -7.18 2.10
CA ASP A 74 -16.49 -6.03 1.28
C ASP A 74 -15.77 -5.96 -0.07
N VAL A 75 -14.63 -6.64 -0.21
CA VAL A 75 -13.82 -6.60 -1.43
C VAL A 75 -13.36 -8.02 -1.75
N ALA A 76 -13.89 -8.60 -2.81
CA ALA A 76 -13.26 -9.73 -3.46
C ALA A 76 -11.93 -9.22 -4.03
N LEU A 77 -10.83 -9.43 -3.30
CA LEU A 77 -9.48 -9.16 -3.78
C LEU A 77 -9.14 -10.21 -4.85
N GLU A 78 -9.77 -10.08 -6.02
CA GLU A 78 -9.54 -11.00 -7.15
C GLU A 78 -8.13 -10.88 -7.73
N ASN A 79 -7.38 -9.85 -7.33
CA ASN A 79 -6.04 -9.57 -7.80
C ASN A 79 -5.12 -9.20 -6.65
N ALA A 80 -4.71 -10.19 -5.85
CA ALA A 80 -3.57 -10.03 -4.96
C ALA A 80 -2.30 -9.89 -5.81
N ILE A 81 -1.96 -8.68 -6.23
CA ILE A 81 -0.70 -8.40 -6.90
C ILE A 81 0.41 -8.68 -5.88
N GLN A 82 1.30 -9.61 -6.20
CA GLN A 82 2.52 -9.81 -5.42
C GLN A 82 3.44 -8.62 -5.65
N TRP A 83 3.48 -7.72 -4.68
CA TRP A 83 4.36 -6.56 -4.73
C TRP A 83 5.81 -7.00 -4.56
N ASN A 84 6.68 -6.57 -5.46
CA ASN A 84 8.12 -6.73 -5.26
C ASN A 84 8.62 -5.62 -4.31
N LEU A 85 8.75 -5.96 -3.03
CA LEU A 85 9.17 -5.02 -1.99
C LEU A 85 10.70 -5.01 -1.76
N THR A 86 11.48 -5.71 -2.59
CA THR A 86 12.94 -5.83 -2.40
C THR A 86 13.71 -4.53 -2.56
N ALA A 87 13.11 -3.53 -3.21
CA ALA A 87 13.67 -2.19 -3.34
C ALA A 87 13.65 -1.39 -2.03
N TRP A 88 12.90 -1.84 -1.02
CA TRP A 88 12.66 -1.11 0.22
C TRP A 88 13.31 -1.80 1.40
N SER A 89 14.26 -1.11 2.05
CA SER A 89 15.12 -1.69 3.09
C SER A 89 14.36 -2.07 4.36
N LYS A 90 13.25 -1.41 4.65
CA LYS A 90 12.40 -1.62 5.84
C LYS A 90 11.07 -2.29 5.53
N ALA A 91 10.90 -2.82 4.32
CA ALA A 91 9.67 -3.52 3.96
C ALA A 91 9.39 -4.68 4.91
N PRO A 92 8.11 -4.89 5.33
CA PRO A 92 7.75 -6.05 6.14
C PRO A 92 8.10 -7.33 5.39
N SER A 93 8.67 -8.30 6.10
CA SER A 93 9.11 -9.59 5.53
C SER A 93 7.98 -10.43 4.94
N LYS A 94 6.74 -10.09 5.26
CA LYS A 94 5.51 -10.67 4.68
C LYS A 94 4.61 -9.54 4.23
N SER A 95 4.23 -9.56 2.94
CA SER A 95 3.17 -8.68 2.45
C SER A 95 1.89 -8.95 3.27
N PRO A 96 1.11 -7.92 3.63
CA PRO A 96 -0.17 -8.10 4.31
C PRO A 96 -1.11 -9.09 3.59
N ALA A 97 -1.02 -9.19 2.27
CA ALA A 97 -1.76 -10.17 1.46
C ALA A 97 -1.35 -11.63 1.70
N ASN A 98 -0.17 -11.89 2.32
CA ASN A 98 0.34 -13.24 2.56
C ASN A 98 0.18 -13.72 4.01
N GLN A 99 -0.43 -12.96 4.91
CA GLN A 99 -0.64 -13.41 6.28
C GLN A 99 -1.74 -14.48 6.40
N ASP A 100 -2.60 -14.62 5.41
CA ASP A 100 -3.66 -15.64 5.34
C ASP A 100 -3.32 -16.84 4.44
N GLY A 101 -2.06 -17.02 4.05
CA GLY A 101 -1.59 -18.05 3.12
C GLY A 101 -1.60 -19.50 3.63
N ASN A 102 -2.47 -19.82 4.59
CA ASN A 102 -2.77 -21.21 4.96
C ASN A 102 -4.27 -21.44 5.05
N ARG A 103 -5.01 -21.03 4.03
CA ARG A 103 -6.33 -21.56 3.79
C ARG A 103 -6.25 -22.54 2.62
N ASN A 104 -6.70 -23.74 2.88
CA ASN A 104 -6.96 -24.86 2.01
C ASN A 104 -8.02 -24.49 0.93
N ASP A 105 -7.73 -23.46 0.11
CA ASP A 105 -8.69 -22.76 -0.76
C ASP A 105 -8.98 -23.46 -2.10
N GLN A 106 -8.42 -24.65 -2.33
CA GLN A 106 -8.85 -25.45 -3.47
C GLN A 106 -10.23 -26.12 -3.27
N VAL A 107 -10.71 -26.21 -2.04
CA VAL A 107 -12.02 -26.81 -1.74
C VAL A 107 -13.14 -25.78 -1.84
N SER A 108 -12.87 -24.52 -1.52
CA SER A 108 -13.90 -23.47 -1.44
C SER A 108 -14.44 -23.02 -2.81
N THR A 109 -13.60 -22.97 -3.84
CA THR A 109 -14.01 -22.51 -5.18
C THR A 109 -14.98 -23.49 -5.85
N LEU A 110 -14.72 -24.80 -5.73
CA LEU A 110 -15.62 -25.83 -6.29
C LEU A 110 -16.95 -25.90 -5.53
N ASP A 111 -16.95 -25.74 -4.22
CA ASP A 111 -18.16 -25.73 -3.41
C ASP A 111 -19.00 -24.45 -3.65
N HIS A 112 -18.37 -23.33 -3.88
CA HIS A 112 -19.05 -22.08 -4.25
C HIS A 112 -19.72 -22.21 -5.64
N LEU A 113 -19.03 -22.78 -6.61
CA LEU A 113 -19.60 -23.06 -7.94
C LEU A 113 -20.75 -24.08 -7.88
N ARG A 114 -20.61 -25.16 -7.12
CA ARG A 114 -21.69 -26.13 -6.89
C ARG A 114 -22.92 -25.52 -6.23
N ARG A 115 -22.70 -24.60 -5.28
CA ARG A 115 -23.81 -23.89 -4.60
C ARG A 115 -24.55 -22.98 -5.56
N ARG A 116 -23.84 -22.27 -6.44
CA ARG A 116 -24.45 -21.43 -7.49
C ARG A 116 -25.22 -22.26 -8.51
N LEU A 117 -24.71 -23.40 -8.94
CA LEU A 117 -25.40 -24.31 -9.84
C LEU A 117 -26.74 -24.80 -9.23
N ARG A 118 -26.73 -25.24 -7.96
CA ARG A 118 -27.95 -25.67 -7.27
C ARG A 118 -29.00 -24.59 -7.10
N LEU A 119 -28.58 -23.33 -6.99
CA LEU A 119 -29.50 -22.20 -6.91
C LEU A 119 -30.11 -21.87 -8.28
N ALA A 120 -29.34 -21.99 -9.36
CA ALA A 120 -29.84 -21.82 -10.71
C ALA A 120 -30.85 -22.89 -11.12
N GLU A 121 -30.61 -24.16 -10.75
CA GLU A 121 -31.52 -25.28 -11.01
C GLU A 121 -32.88 -25.13 -10.28
N LYS A 122 -32.91 -24.49 -9.11
CA LYS A 122 -34.15 -24.21 -8.36
C LYS A 122 -34.98 -23.06 -8.89
N GLN A 123 -34.43 -22.22 -9.76
CA GLN A 123 -35.15 -21.10 -10.40
C GLN A 123 -35.78 -21.46 -11.74
N THR A 124 -35.48 -22.65 -12.26
CA THR A 124 -36.00 -23.17 -13.56
C THR A 124 -37.04 -24.25 -13.40
N ALA A 125 -37.44 -24.57 -12.20
CA ALA A 125 -38.55 -25.52 -11.84
C ALA A 125 -39.68 -24.78 -11.19
#